data_b64e6eec0c650cfbeace56a340863826
#
_entry.id   b64e6eec0c650cfbeace56a340863826
#
_cell.length_a   1.000
_cell.length_b   1.000
_cell.length_c   1.000
_cell.angle_alpha   90.00
_cell.angle_beta   90.00
_cell.angle_gamma   90.00
#
_symmetry.space_group_name_H-M   'P 1'
#
loop_
_entity.id
_entity.type
_entity.pdbx_description
1 polymer ?
#
loop_
_entity_poly.entity_id
_entity_poly.type
_entity_poly.pdbx_seq_one_letter_code
_entity_poly.pdbx_strand_id
1 'polypeptide(L)'
;MDKLDKRRYIQTVTEQIRCKRALPLVTKELEDHIEDQKSDYMAEGMNPSEAEEAAVREMGDPVEVGIEMDRIHRPKMAWKMIGLITVLNLVGILLMYCLRTSALADVGNNQGDVEWIASGMGGNIDYLKSIAWTFAGMACMIGICYVDYSWIGKYAKQLAGIWIVAMGLGIFMGAVYINGAVYGIPFLFGRALPLRPLLYLIVPLYAAILYSMRSKKTGYIGIAKAVLWQVLPIWFVLRIPNLSMAVSVEFTFLILLSIAVWKGWFEVNRKRTLIIMWSLVILLPAAGMALMNKMGYVRDYQSARLSAFIHPEGNDAGSLWGTIRNMISGAHFTGRGDCEKIGFFNSDYMLTFIIHYYGILAAVLVIAVVGAVLIWFLQKTGHQKNQLGMIMGTGCVVVLFIQFIGYVVENLGYFPLSNNYCPFLTAGGSGIMISYMMFGILLSIYRYQNVLVETEVKKEIGI
;
A
#
# COMPACT_ATOMS: atom_id res chain seq x y z
N MET A 1 -41.84 28.86 -27.21
CA MET A 1 -40.71 28.36 -26.41
C MET A 1 -41.33 27.60 -25.22
N ASP A 2 -41.15 26.29 -25.16
CA ASP A 2 -41.64 25.50 -24.06
C ASP A 2 -41.02 26.00 -22.76
N LYS A 3 -41.85 26.23 -21.70
CA LYS A 3 -41.35 26.61 -20.39
C LYS A 3 -40.39 25.52 -19.90
N LEU A 4 -39.12 25.85 -19.81
CA LEU A 4 -38.11 24.94 -19.25
C LEU A 4 -38.28 24.98 -17.74
N ASP A 5 -39.07 24.04 -17.18
CA ASP A 5 -39.18 23.83 -15.75
C ASP A 5 -37.84 23.33 -15.17
N LYS A 6 -37.47 23.77 -13.98
CA LYS A 6 -36.28 23.36 -13.23
C LYS A 6 -36.08 21.83 -13.28
N ARG A 7 -37.13 21.06 -13.09
CA ARG A 7 -37.07 19.59 -13.14
C ARG A 7 -36.69 19.05 -14.50
N ARG A 8 -37.25 19.59 -15.57
CA ARG A 8 -37.00 19.15 -16.96
C ARG A 8 -35.57 19.54 -17.35
N TYR A 9 -35.08 20.71 -16.92
CA TYR A 9 -33.70 21.13 -17.12
C TYR A 9 -32.73 20.14 -16.50
N ILE A 10 -32.87 19.86 -15.19
CA ILE A 10 -32.00 18.93 -14.45
C ILE A 10 -32.07 17.52 -15.06
N GLN A 11 -33.25 17.06 -15.47
CA GLN A 11 -33.38 15.76 -16.11
C GLN A 11 -32.61 15.71 -17.43
N THR A 12 -32.72 16.72 -18.30
CA THR A 12 -32.00 16.78 -19.57
C THR A 12 -30.49 16.81 -19.37
N VAL A 13 -30.00 17.56 -18.39
CA VAL A 13 -28.57 17.58 -18.02
C VAL A 13 -28.12 16.19 -17.54
N THR A 14 -28.88 15.56 -16.65
CA THR A 14 -28.52 14.25 -16.06
C THR A 14 -28.55 13.10 -17.07
N GLU A 15 -29.39 13.18 -18.11
CA GLU A 15 -29.42 12.21 -19.21
C GLU A 15 -28.11 12.18 -20.03
N GLN A 16 -27.34 13.28 -20.05
CA GLN A 16 -26.05 13.35 -20.73
C GLN A 16 -24.92 12.70 -19.92
N ILE A 17 -25.14 12.42 -18.63
CA ILE A 17 -24.09 11.93 -17.72
C ILE A 17 -23.99 10.40 -17.78
N ARG A 18 -22.86 9.90 -18.26
CA ARG A 18 -22.59 8.45 -18.40
C ARG A 18 -22.32 7.77 -17.06
N CYS A 19 -21.72 8.49 -16.12
CA CYS A 19 -21.40 7.95 -14.80
C CYS A 19 -22.58 8.05 -13.85
N LYS A 20 -23.36 6.97 -13.69
CA LYS A 20 -24.54 6.94 -12.81
C LYS A 20 -24.26 7.35 -11.37
N ARG A 21 -23.02 7.16 -10.89
CA ARG A 21 -22.59 7.57 -9.54
C ARG A 21 -22.38 9.07 -9.38
N ALA A 22 -22.16 9.79 -10.47
CA ALA A 22 -22.04 11.24 -10.44
C ALA A 22 -23.42 11.93 -10.42
N LEU A 23 -24.48 11.22 -10.80
CA LEU A 23 -25.83 11.79 -10.91
C LEU A 23 -26.31 12.51 -9.63
N PRO A 24 -26.25 11.90 -8.43
CA PRO A 24 -26.73 12.56 -7.21
C PRO A 24 -25.96 13.84 -6.91
N LEU A 25 -24.63 13.85 -7.17
CA LEU A 25 -23.79 15.00 -6.97
C LEU A 25 -24.16 16.12 -7.92
N VAL A 26 -24.19 15.82 -9.23
CA VAL A 26 -24.48 16.81 -10.26
C VAL A 26 -25.91 17.35 -10.11
N THR A 27 -26.87 16.50 -9.81
CA THR A 27 -28.25 16.93 -9.51
C THR A 27 -28.28 17.97 -8.38
N LYS A 28 -27.60 17.66 -7.27
CA LYS A 28 -27.54 18.55 -6.12
C LYS A 28 -26.81 19.87 -6.42
N GLU A 29 -25.69 19.80 -7.14
CA GLU A 29 -24.91 20.98 -7.53
C GLU A 29 -25.73 21.91 -8.42
N LEU A 30 -26.50 21.36 -9.37
CA LEU A 30 -27.42 22.12 -10.21
C LEU A 30 -28.60 22.71 -9.39
N GLU A 31 -29.18 21.90 -8.48
CA GLU A 31 -30.27 22.37 -7.61
C GLU A 31 -29.81 23.51 -6.73
N ASP A 32 -28.65 23.39 -6.08
CA ASP A 32 -28.07 24.40 -5.20
C ASP A 32 -27.78 25.70 -6.02
N HIS A 33 -27.18 25.56 -7.21
CA HIS A 33 -26.85 26.73 -8.06
C HIS A 33 -28.09 27.48 -8.59
N ILE A 34 -29.12 26.73 -9.04
CA ILE A 34 -30.40 27.35 -9.46
C ILE A 34 -31.07 28.05 -8.29
N GLU A 35 -31.04 27.48 -7.07
CA GLU A 35 -31.66 28.06 -5.88
C GLU A 35 -30.91 29.33 -5.42
N ASP A 36 -29.58 29.34 -5.49
CA ASP A 36 -28.77 30.53 -5.20
C ASP A 36 -29.09 31.67 -6.17
N GLN A 37 -29.09 31.43 -7.47
CA GLN A 37 -29.46 32.44 -8.47
C GLN A 37 -30.90 32.93 -8.34
N LYS A 38 -31.84 32.02 -8.07
CA LYS A 38 -33.23 32.35 -7.80
C LYS A 38 -33.34 33.30 -6.60
N SER A 39 -32.57 33.02 -5.54
CA SER A 39 -32.52 33.86 -4.34
C SER A 39 -32.02 35.27 -4.67
N ASP A 40 -31.01 35.40 -5.53
CA ASP A 40 -30.47 36.70 -5.95
C ASP A 40 -31.51 37.50 -6.77
N TYR A 41 -32.19 36.87 -7.73
CA TYR A 41 -33.26 37.53 -8.49
C TYR A 41 -34.47 37.91 -7.64
N MET A 42 -34.81 37.15 -6.62
CA MET A 42 -35.85 37.53 -5.66
C MET A 42 -35.44 38.74 -4.79
N ALA A 43 -34.15 38.84 -4.44
CA ALA A 43 -33.62 40.01 -3.75
C ALA A 43 -33.66 41.28 -4.62
N GLU A 44 -33.60 41.16 -5.93
CA GLU A 44 -33.78 42.22 -6.91
C GLU A 44 -35.26 42.60 -7.13
N GLY A 45 -36.22 41.88 -6.51
CA GLY A 45 -37.64 42.20 -6.56
C GLY A 45 -38.48 41.36 -7.54
N MET A 46 -37.91 40.33 -8.13
CA MET A 46 -38.66 39.39 -8.99
C MET A 46 -39.59 38.49 -8.19
N ASN A 47 -40.72 38.10 -8.75
CA ASN A 47 -41.54 37.12 -8.10
C ASN A 47 -40.92 35.71 -8.17
N PRO A 48 -41.24 34.77 -7.24
CA PRO A 48 -40.58 33.46 -7.17
C PRO A 48 -40.62 32.62 -8.45
N SER A 49 -41.69 32.73 -9.25
CA SER A 49 -41.81 31.96 -10.51
C SER A 49 -40.97 32.57 -11.64
N GLU A 50 -40.92 33.89 -11.74
CA GLU A 50 -40.09 34.60 -12.72
C GLU A 50 -38.60 34.49 -12.38
N ALA A 51 -38.24 34.53 -11.11
CA ALA A 51 -36.88 34.32 -10.62
C ALA A 51 -36.37 32.91 -10.95
N GLU A 52 -37.21 31.88 -10.82
CA GLU A 52 -36.85 30.52 -11.18
C GLU A 52 -36.67 30.33 -12.70
N GLU A 53 -37.56 30.91 -13.52
CA GLU A 53 -37.40 30.89 -14.98
C GLU A 53 -36.15 31.64 -15.44
N ALA A 54 -35.82 32.77 -14.81
CA ALA A 54 -34.62 33.54 -15.09
C ALA A 54 -33.34 32.76 -14.71
N ALA A 55 -33.31 32.16 -13.53
CA ALA A 55 -32.20 31.34 -13.05
C ALA A 55 -31.94 30.14 -13.99
N VAL A 56 -33.00 29.40 -14.37
CA VAL A 56 -32.85 28.27 -15.31
C VAL A 56 -32.39 28.73 -16.70
N ARG A 57 -32.82 29.89 -17.18
CA ARG A 57 -32.40 30.45 -18.46
C ARG A 57 -30.92 30.82 -18.47
N GLU A 58 -30.42 31.36 -17.37
CA GLU A 58 -29.01 31.76 -17.20
C GLU A 58 -28.06 30.56 -17.15
N MET A 59 -28.53 29.38 -16.74
CA MET A 59 -27.74 28.15 -16.75
C MET A 59 -27.31 27.70 -18.14
N GLY A 60 -27.88 28.23 -19.22
CA GLY A 60 -27.54 27.89 -20.60
C GLY A 60 -28.23 26.63 -21.14
N ASP A 61 -27.71 26.10 -22.25
CA ASP A 61 -28.25 24.90 -22.87
C ASP A 61 -28.03 23.65 -22.01
N PRO A 62 -29.11 22.94 -21.62
CA PRO A 62 -28.97 21.76 -20.75
C PRO A 62 -28.15 20.63 -21.35
N VAL A 63 -28.09 20.50 -22.69
CA VAL A 63 -27.31 19.47 -23.35
C VAL A 63 -25.82 19.81 -23.29
N GLU A 64 -25.45 21.06 -23.55
CA GLU A 64 -24.06 21.52 -23.47
C GLU A 64 -23.55 21.42 -22.02
N VAL A 65 -24.32 21.93 -21.06
CA VAL A 65 -24.00 21.84 -19.63
C VAL A 65 -23.86 20.38 -19.21
N GLY A 66 -24.73 19.49 -19.66
CA GLY A 66 -24.67 18.06 -19.37
C GLY A 66 -23.42 17.38 -19.89
N ILE A 67 -23.01 17.70 -21.13
CA ILE A 67 -21.76 17.18 -21.72
C ILE A 67 -20.54 17.69 -20.95
N GLU A 68 -20.52 18.96 -20.54
CA GLU A 68 -19.42 19.52 -19.77
C GLU A 68 -19.33 18.91 -18.36
N MET A 69 -20.48 18.75 -17.69
CA MET A 69 -20.56 18.05 -16.41
C MET A 69 -20.12 16.58 -16.51
N ASP A 70 -20.49 15.83 -17.58
CA ASP A 70 -19.94 14.48 -17.82
C ASP A 70 -18.43 14.49 -17.95
N ARG A 71 -17.88 15.48 -18.64
CA ARG A 71 -16.41 15.61 -18.81
C ARG A 71 -15.68 15.87 -17.50
N ILE A 72 -16.28 16.62 -16.57
CA ILE A 72 -15.71 16.94 -15.26
C ILE A 72 -15.84 15.74 -14.30
N HIS A 73 -17.04 15.14 -14.21
CA HIS A 73 -17.42 14.14 -13.22
C HIS A 73 -17.29 12.69 -13.66
N ARG A 74 -16.65 12.42 -14.80
CA ARG A 74 -16.38 11.05 -15.22
C ARG A 74 -15.11 10.49 -14.59
N PRO A 75 -15.05 9.17 -14.30
CA PRO A 75 -13.84 8.52 -13.84
C PRO A 75 -12.70 8.65 -14.87
N LYS A 76 -11.59 9.27 -14.49
CA LYS A 76 -10.45 9.49 -15.39
C LYS A 76 -9.31 8.51 -15.05
N MET A 77 -8.84 7.76 -16.05
CA MET A 77 -7.68 6.89 -15.86
C MET A 77 -6.42 7.70 -15.61
N ALA A 78 -5.65 7.29 -14.60
CA ALA A 78 -4.37 7.89 -14.24
C ALA A 78 -3.22 7.35 -15.12
N TRP A 79 -3.29 7.54 -16.44
CA TRP A 79 -2.31 7.00 -17.41
C TRP A 79 -0.87 7.37 -17.06
N LYS A 80 -0.64 8.57 -16.54
CA LYS A 80 0.70 9.01 -16.10
C LYS A 80 1.25 8.15 -14.94
N MET A 81 0.39 7.76 -14.01
CA MET A 81 0.78 6.89 -12.89
C MET A 81 1.02 5.46 -13.37
N ILE A 82 0.13 4.93 -14.22
CA ILE A 82 0.29 3.60 -14.82
C ILE A 82 1.59 3.54 -15.64
N GLY A 83 1.84 4.55 -16.47
CA GLY A 83 3.07 4.67 -17.25
C GLY A 83 4.32 4.69 -16.36
N LEU A 84 4.32 5.47 -15.27
CA LEU A 84 5.43 5.55 -14.33
C LEU A 84 5.70 4.18 -13.68
N ILE A 85 4.66 3.50 -13.20
CA ILE A 85 4.78 2.16 -12.61
C ILE A 85 5.33 1.17 -13.64
N THR A 86 4.84 1.23 -14.88
CA THR A 86 5.30 0.37 -15.98
C THR A 86 6.77 0.59 -16.29
N VAL A 87 7.22 1.85 -16.39
CA VAL A 87 8.63 2.18 -16.62
C VAL A 87 9.51 1.69 -15.49
N LEU A 88 9.11 1.88 -14.23
CA LEU A 88 9.86 1.38 -13.07
C LEU A 88 10.00 -0.14 -13.09
N ASN A 89 8.95 -0.86 -13.47
CA ASN A 89 9.02 -2.32 -13.60
C ASN A 89 9.96 -2.75 -14.73
N LEU A 90 9.90 -2.09 -15.88
CA LEU A 90 10.82 -2.38 -16.98
C LEU A 90 12.27 -2.13 -16.59
N VAL A 91 12.53 -1.05 -15.86
CA VAL A 91 13.87 -0.73 -15.32
C VAL A 91 14.30 -1.80 -14.31
N GLY A 92 13.41 -2.24 -13.41
CA GLY A 92 13.70 -3.31 -12.45
C GLY A 92 14.03 -4.65 -13.15
N ILE A 93 13.27 -5.03 -14.16
CA ILE A 93 13.52 -6.24 -14.97
C ILE A 93 14.85 -6.12 -15.73
N LEU A 94 15.11 -4.96 -16.33
CA LEU A 94 16.36 -4.69 -17.03
C LEU A 94 17.56 -4.76 -16.09
N LEU A 95 17.45 -4.14 -14.91
CA LEU A 95 18.49 -4.17 -13.89
C LEU A 95 18.79 -5.61 -13.45
N MET A 96 17.76 -6.41 -13.19
CA MET A 96 17.88 -7.81 -12.86
C MET A 96 18.55 -8.63 -13.98
N TYR A 97 18.23 -8.31 -15.23
CA TYR A 97 18.87 -8.94 -16.40
C TYR A 97 20.36 -8.54 -16.49
N CYS A 98 20.67 -7.27 -16.35
CA CYS A 98 22.06 -6.76 -16.37
C CYS A 98 22.90 -7.37 -15.25
N LEU A 99 22.36 -7.44 -14.02
CA LEU A 99 23.03 -8.07 -12.88
C LEU A 99 23.36 -9.53 -13.17
N ARG A 100 22.40 -10.28 -13.71
CA ARG A 100 22.59 -11.68 -14.05
C ARG A 100 23.65 -11.89 -15.12
N THR A 101 23.57 -11.15 -16.23
CA THR A 101 24.52 -11.29 -17.34
C THR A 101 25.93 -10.86 -16.93
N SER A 102 26.03 -9.82 -16.13
CA SER A 102 27.32 -9.35 -15.64
C SER A 102 27.96 -10.31 -14.65
N ALA A 103 27.18 -10.85 -13.71
CA ALA A 103 27.68 -11.84 -12.76
C ALA A 103 28.11 -13.14 -13.45
N LEU A 104 27.38 -13.59 -14.48
CA LEU A 104 27.77 -14.76 -15.28
C LEU A 104 29.05 -14.52 -16.10
N ALA A 105 29.28 -13.30 -16.58
CA ALA A 105 30.46 -12.95 -17.34
C ALA A 105 31.74 -12.94 -16.49
N ASP A 106 31.64 -12.61 -15.19
CA ASP A 106 32.80 -12.52 -14.28
C ASP A 106 33.27 -13.86 -13.77
N VAL A 107 32.39 -14.84 -13.65
CA VAL A 107 32.70 -16.15 -13.07
C VAL A 107 33.56 -17.03 -13.98
N GLY A 108 33.70 -16.67 -15.26
CA GLY A 108 34.49 -17.44 -16.21
C GLY A 108 33.97 -18.89 -16.38
N ASN A 109 34.89 -19.82 -16.69
CA ASN A 109 34.56 -21.23 -16.97
C ASN A 109 34.46 -22.13 -15.73
N ASN A 110 34.48 -21.63 -14.52
CA ASN A 110 34.32 -22.43 -13.30
C ASN A 110 32.86 -22.91 -13.16
N GLN A 111 32.63 -24.17 -13.56
CA GLN A 111 31.27 -24.78 -13.56
C GLN A 111 30.53 -24.61 -12.21
N GLY A 112 31.22 -24.80 -11.07
CA GLY A 112 30.62 -24.68 -9.74
C GLY A 112 30.11 -23.24 -9.41
N ASP A 113 30.81 -22.24 -9.89
CA ASP A 113 30.45 -20.84 -9.67
C ASP A 113 29.33 -20.41 -10.63
N VAL A 114 29.35 -20.88 -11.87
CA VAL A 114 28.25 -20.70 -12.83
C VAL A 114 26.97 -21.34 -12.32
N GLU A 115 27.04 -22.56 -11.77
CA GLU A 115 25.90 -23.27 -11.21
C GLU A 115 25.36 -22.56 -9.96
N TRP A 116 26.23 -22.01 -9.10
CA TRP A 116 25.82 -21.22 -7.95
C TRP A 116 25.10 -19.93 -8.36
N ILE A 117 25.64 -19.16 -9.31
CA ILE A 117 24.98 -17.93 -9.82
C ILE A 117 23.65 -18.31 -10.49
N ALA A 118 23.63 -19.34 -11.29
CA ALA A 118 22.40 -19.80 -11.94
C ALA A 118 21.34 -20.25 -10.94
N SER A 119 21.72 -20.93 -9.86
CA SER A 119 20.83 -21.35 -8.79
C SER A 119 20.41 -20.18 -7.87
N GLY A 120 21.35 -19.30 -7.52
CA GLY A 120 21.11 -18.15 -6.64
C GLY A 120 20.31 -17.04 -7.30
N MET A 121 20.49 -16.82 -8.61
CA MET A 121 19.66 -15.89 -9.39
C MET A 121 18.33 -16.50 -9.84
N GLY A 122 18.08 -17.78 -9.50
CA GLY A 122 17.05 -18.56 -10.14
C GLY A 122 17.37 -18.79 -11.62
N GLY A 123 17.42 -20.01 -12.08
CA GLY A 123 17.66 -20.31 -13.50
C GLY A 123 16.71 -19.54 -14.43
N ASN A 124 16.81 -19.76 -15.73
CA ASN A 124 15.95 -19.12 -16.74
C ASN A 124 14.45 -19.21 -16.40
N ILE A 125 14.04 -20.28 -15.73
CA ILE A 125 12.65 -20.51 -15.30
C ILE A 125 12.23 -19.47 -14.25
N ASP A 126 13.08 -19.10 -13.29
CA ASP A 126 12.69 -18.15 -12.23
C ASP A 126 12.68 -16.71 -12.73
N TYR A 127 13.55 -16.36 -13.67
CA TYR A 127 13.50 -15.08 -14.37
C TYR A 127 12.21 -14.95 -15.20
N LEU A 128 11.87 -15.96 -15.96
CA LEU A 128 10.62 -16.01 -16.72
C LEU A 128 9.40 -15.97 -15.80
N LYS A 129 9.45 -16.68 -14.66
CA LYS A 129 8.40 -16.59 -13.63
C LYS A 129 8.25 -15.18 -13.09
N SER A 130 9.36 -14.48 -12.79
CA SER A 130 9.30 -13.09 -12.30
C SER A 130 8.68 -12.16 -13.32
N ILE A 131 9.02 -12.31 -14.59
CA ILE A 131 8.37 -11.57 -15.69
C ILE A 131 6.88 -11.90 -15.75
N ALA A 132 6.51 -13.18 -15.72
CA ALA A 132 5.11 -13.61 -15.76
C ALA A 132 4.30 -13.05 -14.56
N TRP A 133 4.88 -13.05 -13.34
CA TRP A 133 4.26 -12.46 -12.17
C TRP A 133 4.11 -10.95 -12.29
N THR A 134 5.08 -10.26 -12.91
CA THR A 134 5.00 -8.82 -13.17
C THR A 134 3.83 -8.50 -14.11
N PHE A 135 3.69 -9.23 -15.22
CA PHE A 135 2.56 -9.04 -16.13
C PHE A 135 1.21 -9.38 -15.47
N ALA A 136 1.14 -10.51 -14.73
CA ALA A 136 -0.06 -10.87 -13.97
C ALA A 136 -0.42 -9.81 -12.92
N GLY A 137 0.58 -9.28 -12.22
CA GLY A 137 0.41 -8.20 -11.25
C GLY A 137 -0.10 -6.91 -11.90
N MET A 138 0.47 -6.50 -13.04
CA MET A 138 0.01 -5.33 -13.79
C MET A 138 -1.43 -5.50 -14.27
N ALA A 139 -1.80 -6.67 -14.77
CA ALA A 139 -3.18 -6.97 -15.16
C ALA A 139 -4.12 -6.89 -13.95
N CYS A 140 -3.73 -7.45 -12.81
CA CYS A 140 -4.46 -7.36 -11.55
C CYS A 140 -4.61 -5.90 -11.09
N MET A 141 -3.55 -5.10 -11.12
CA MET A 141 -3.55 -3.67 -10.81
C MET A 141 -4.56 -2.90 -11.65
N ILE A 142 -4.54 -3.11 -12.96
CA ILE A 142 -5.48 -2.49 -13.89
C ILE A 142 -6.92 -2.96 -13.57
N GLY A 143 -7.13 -4.25 -13.34
CA GLY A 143 -8.43 -4.80 -12.96
C GLY A 143 -8.99 -4.14 -11.68
N ILE A 144 -8.18 -4.02 -10.62
CA ILE A 144 -8.56 -3.35 -9.37
C ILE A 144 -8.83 -1.85 -9.59
N CYS A 145 -8.09 -1.19 -10.48
CA CYS A 145 -8.33 0.22 -10.83
C CYS A 145 -9.73 0.47 -11.40
N TYR A 146 -10.36 -0.53 -12.04
CA TYR A 146 -11.73 -0.43 -12.51
C TYR A 146 -12.78 -0.64 -11.42
N VAL A 147 -12.41 -1.29 -10.32
CA VAL A 147 -13.28 -1.46 -9.15
C VAL A 147 -13.30 -0.17 -8.35
N ASP A 148 -14.49 0.29 -7.98
CA ASP A 148 -14.63 1.46 -7.13
C ASP A 148 -14.22 1.14 -5.69
N TYR A 149 -13.27 1.90 -5.16
CA TYR A 149 -12.76 1.71 -3.80
C TYR A 149 -13.81 1.96 -2.71
N SER A 150 -14.89 2.72 -2.99
CA SER A 150 -15.98 2.93 -2.02
C SER A 150 -16.69 1.63 -1.65
N TRP A 151 -16.72 0.68 -2.60
CA TRP A 151 -17.25 -0.66 -2.34
C TRP A 151 -16.45 -1.40 -1.26
N ILE A 152 -15.11 -1.27 -1.29
CA ILE A 152 -14.23 -1.79 -0.23
C ILE A 152 -14.58 -1.10 1.09
N GLY A 153 -14.82 0.22 1.08
CA GLY A 153 -15.26 0.98 2.24
C GLY A 153 -16.59 0.49 2.82
N LYS A 154 -17.57 0.26 1.96
CA LYS A 154 -18.92 -0.22 2.34
C LYS A 154 -18.88 -1.59 3.02
N TYR A 155 -18.11 -2.52 2.48
CA TYR A 155 -18.02 -3.90 2.96
C TYR A 155 -16.78 -4.18 3.79
N ALA A 156 -16.08 -3.15 4.29
CA ALA A 156 -14.79 -3.29 4.97
C ALA A 156 -14.81 -4.29 6.15
N LYS A 157 -15.85 -4.25 6.99
CA LYS A 157 -15.99 -5.16 8.14
C LYS A 157 -16.23 -6.61 7.72
N GLN A 158 -17.07 -6.81 6.68
CA GLN A 158 -17.37 -8.14 6.14
C GLN A 158 -16.11 -8.72 5.47
N LEU A 159 -15.43 -7.91 4.65
CA LEU A 159 -14.18 -8.30 4.00
C LEU A 159 -13.08 -8.60 5.02
N ALA A 160 -12.95 -7.80 6.07
CA ALA A 160 -12.01 -8.07 7.15
C ALA A 160 -12.38 -9.36 7.92
N GLY A 161 -13.68 -9.62 8.14
CA GLY A 161 -14.15 -10.88 8.72
C GLY A 161 -13.81 -12.09 7.85
N ILE A 162 -14.08 -12.01 6.54
CA ILE A 162 -13.72 -13.07 5.57
C ILE A 162 -12.20 -13.28 5.57
N TRP A 163 -11.42 -12.20 5.57
CA TRP A 163 -9.97 -12.27 5.62
C TRP A 163 -9.48 -12.96 6.91
N ILE A 164 -10.05 -12.62 8.09
CA ILE A 164 -9.74 -13.26 9.37
C ILE A 164 -10.04 -14.76 9.34
N VAL A 165 -11.21 -15.14 8.82
CA VAL A 165 -11.61 -16.55 8.69
C VAL A 165 -10.67 -17.29 7.73
N ALA A 166 -10.36 -16.70 6.57
CA ALA A 166 -9.46 -17.30 5.59
C ALA A 166 -8.05 -17.50 6.15
N MET A 167 -7.51 -16.50 6.87
CA MET A 167 -6.21 -16.61 7.52
C MET A 167 -6.22 -17.64 8.65
N GLY A 168 -7.28 -17.67 9.46
CA GLY A 168 -7.48 -18.66 10.51
C GLY A 168 -7.52 -20.09 9.94
N LEU A 169 -8.35 -20.33 8.94
CA LEU A 169 -8.42 -21.63 8.26
C LEU A 169 -7.05 -22.01 7.64
N GLY A 170 -6.37 -21.06 7.01
CA GLY A 170 -5.04 -21.28 6.45
C GLY A 170 -4.00 -21.70 7.47
N ILE A 171 -4.03 -21.14 8.67
CA ILE A 171 -3.08 -21.46 9.73
C ILE A 171 -3.45 -22.77 10.44
N PHE A 172 -4.74 -23.02 10.67
CA PHE A 172 -5.20 -24.14 11.51
C PHE A 172 -5.50 -25.43 10.74
N MET A 173 -5.98 -25.35 9.48
CA MET A 173 -6.48 -26.52 8.75
C MET A 173 -5.54 -27.07 7.68
N GLY A 174 -4.51 -26.37 7.27
CA GLY A 174 -3.72 -26.87 6.14
C GLY A 174 -2.43 -26.11 5.88
N ALA A 175 -1.79 -25.62 6.93
CA ALA A 175 -0.55 -24.88 6.76
C ALA A 175 0.59 -25.74 6.21
N VAL A 176 1.23 -25.29 5.17
CA VAL A 176 2.51 -25.81 4.69
C VAL A 176 3.62 -25.20 5.53
N TYR A 177 4.42 -26.06 6.16
CA TYR A 177 5.54 -25.64 7.01
C TYR A 177 6.86 -25.74 6.22
N ILE A 178 7.66 -24.69 6.31
CA ILE A 178 9.05 -24.68 5.84
C ILE A 178 9.92 -24.29 7.05
N ASN A 179 10.90 -25.14 7.39
CA ASN A 179 11.76 -24.94 8.56
C ASN A 179 10.99 -24.67 9.87
N GLY A 180 9.86 -25.35 10.07
CA GLY A 180 9.03 -25.21 11.28
C GLY A 180 8.18 -23.95 11.34
N ALA A 181 8.21 -23.10 10.32
CA ALA A 181 7.39 -21.91 10.19
C ALA A 181 6.25 -22.11 9.20
N VAL A 182 5.08 -21.55 9.48
CA VAL A 182 3.94 -21.55 8.56
C VAL A 182 4.30 -20.73 7.32
N TYR A 183 4.33 -21.37 6.16
CA TYR A 183 4.64 -20.72 4.90
C TYR A 183 3.39 -20.37 4.10
N GLY A 184 2.47 -21.29 3.94
CA GLY A 184 1.32 -21.12 3.09
C GLY A 184 0.23 -22.17 3.30
N ILE A 185 -0.81 -22.09 2.50
CA ILE A 185 -1.90 -23.06 2.43
C ILE A 185 -1.67 -23.96 1.22
N PRO A 186 -1.95 -25.27 1.32
CA PRO A 186 -2.00 -26.12 0.14
C PRO A 186 -2.98 -25.55 -0.88
N PHE A 187 -2.52 -25.33 -2.10
CA PHE A 187 -3.34 -24.81 -3.18
C PHE A 187 -3.36 -25.78 -4.36
N LEU A 188 -4.16 -25.50 -5.37
CA LEU A 188 -4.30 -26.33 -6.57
C LEU A 188 -2.94 -26.76 -7.15
N PHE A 189 -2.85 -28.02 -7.60
CA PHE A 189 -1.65 -28.63 -8.23
C PHE A 189 -0.41 -28.75 -7.32
N GLY A 190 -0.59 -28.94 -6.01
CA GLY A 190 0.52 -29.20 -5.09
C GLY A 190 1.40 -27.97 -4.79
N ARG A 191 0.98 -26.79 -5.21
CA ARG A 191 1.66 -25.53 -4.88
C ARG A 191 1.08 -24.91 -3.62
N ALA A 192 1.94 -24.30 -2.80
CA ALA A 192 1.50 -23.54 -1.63
C ALA A 192 1.15 -22.10 -2.02
N LEU A 193 -0.02 -21.61 -1.59
CA LEU A 193 -0.34 -20.18 -1.61
C LEU A 193 0.34 -19.53 -0.42
N PRO A 194 1.33 -18.65 -0.60
CA PRO A 194 2.02 -18.01 0.51
C PRO A 194 1.07 -17.07 1.27
N LEU A 195 0.97 -17.25 2.59
CA LEU A 195 0.09 -16.45 3.44
C LEU A 195 0.66 -15.08 3.76
N ARG A 196 1.99 -14.98 3.85
CA ARG A 196 2.68 -13.74 4.26
C ARG A 196 2.23 -12.49 3.50
N PRO A 197 2.25 -12.45 2.16
CA PRO A 197 1.86 -11.24 1.44
C PRO A 197 0.38 -10.87 1.61
N LEU A 198 -0.49 -11.87 1.78
CA LEU A 198 -1.93 -11.64 1.98
C LEU A 198 -2.24 -10.86 3.26
N LEU A 199 -1.33 -10.90 4.25
CA LEU A 199 -1.47 -10.15 5.49
C LEU A 199 -1.51 -8.63 5.27
N TYR A 200 -0.85 -8.12 4.25
CA TYR A 200 -0.86 -6.68 3.96
C TYR A 200 -2.22 -6.16 3.45
N LEU A 201 -3.07 -7.05 2.89
CA LEU A 201 -4.40 -6.66 2.40
C LEU A 201 -5.33 -6.19 3.53
N ILE A 202 -5.02 -6.49 4.78
CA ILE A 202 -5.77 -5.95 5.93
C ILE A 202 -5.62 -4.44 6.09
N VAL A 203 -4.53 -3.84 5.58
CA VAL A 203 -4.24 -2.41 5.75
C VAL A 203 -5.33 -1.51 5.15
N PRO A 204 -5.71 -1.63 3.86
CA PRO A 204 -6.80 -0.82 3.31
C PRO A 204 -8.16 -1.13 3.96
N LEU A 205 -8.39 -2.36 4.40
CA LEU A 205 -9.61 -2.73 5.12
C LEU A 205 -9.66 -2.05 6.50
N TYR A 206 -8.56 -2.05 7.24
CA TYR A 206 -8.46 -1.35 8.52
C TYR A 206 -8.66 0.16 8.36
N ALA A 207 -8.07 0.77 7.34
CA ALA A 207 -8.29 2.18 7.02
C ALA A 207 -9.79 2.50 6.79
N ALA A 208 -10.49 1.64 6.06
CA ALA A 208 -11.92 1.78 5.83
C ALA A 208 -12.76 1.54 7.10
N ILE A 209 -12.34 0.61 7.97
CA ILE A 209 -12.97 0.40 9.27
C ILE A 209 -12.82 1.64 10.16
N LEU A 210 -11.62 2.24 10.22
CA LEU A 210 -11.40 3.50 10.94
C LEU A 210 -12.31 4.61 10.42
N TYR A 211 -12.43 4.74 9.09
CA TYR A 211 -13.34 5.72 8.50
C TYR A 211 -14.80 5.46 8.91
N SER A 212 -15.25 4.19 8.97
CA SER A 212 -16.61 3.84 9.41
C SER A 212 -16.89 4.18 10.89
N MET A 213 -15.87 4.42 11.70
CA MET A 213 -15.99 4.83 13.11
C MET A 213 -16.06 6.35 13.31
N ARG A 214 -15.85 7.14 12.26
CA ARG A 214 -15.72 8.60 12.30
C ARG A 214 -16.96 9.32 12.81
N SER A 215 -18.17 8.86 12.46
CA SER A 215 -19.42 9.55 12.84
C SER A 215 -19.92 9.17 14.22
N LYS A 216 -19.30 8.17 14.84
CA LYS A 216 -19.68 7.72 16.17
C LYS A 216 -18.84 8.46 17.18
N LYS A 217 -19.41 9.44 17.86
CA LYS A 217 -18.82 10.19 18.98
C LYS A 217 -18.51 9.27 20.18
N THR A 218 -17.61 8.33 19.98
CA THR A 218 -17.37 7.22 20.92
C THR A 218 -16.19 7.48 21.86
N GLY A 219 -15.49 8.60 21.72
CA GLY A 219 -14.37 8.95 22.59
C GLY A 219 -13.28 7.85 22.67
N TYR A 220 -12.81 7.58 23.89
CA TYR A 220 -11.78 6.54 24.10
C TYR A 220 -12.27 5.12 23.82
N ILE A 221 -13.58 4.86 23.92
CA ILE A 221 -14.16 3.54 23.55
C ILE A 221 -13.99 3.29 22.04
N GLY A 222 -14.10 4.32 21.22
CA GLY A 222 -13.83 4.24 19.78
C GLY A 222 -12.40 3.85 19.48
N ILE A 223 -11.44 4.45 20.20
CA ILE A 223 -10.02 4.11 20.08
C ILE A 223 -9.77 2.67 20.52
N ALA A 224 -10.34 2.25 21.66
CA ALA A 224 -10.22 0.86 22.13
C ALA A 224 -10.75 -0.16 21.11
N LYS A 225 -11.89 0.14 20.46
CA LYS A 225 -12.43 -0.68 19.36
C LYS A 225 -11.51 -0.69 18.14
N ALA A 226 -10.90 0.44 17.79
CA ALA A 226 -9.95 0.53 16.70
C ALA A 226 -8.70 -0.32 16.98
N VAL A 227 -8.16 -0.26 18.21
CA VAL A 227 -7.03 -1.09 18.65
C VAL A 227 -7.41 -2.58 18.67
N LEU A 228 -8.64 -2.93 19.07
CA LEU A 228 -9.10 -4.33 19.05
C LEU A 228 -9.06 -4.93 17.63
N TRP A 229 -9.37 -4.13 16.59
CA TRP A 229 -9.24 -4.56 15.20
C TRP A 229 -7.80 -4.82 14.74
N GLN A 230 -6.80 -4.32 15.48
CA GLN A 230 -5.37 -4.58 15.19
C GLN A 230 -4.90 -5.90 15.79
N VAL A 231 -5.46 -6.31 16.96
CA VAL A 231 -4.99 -7.45 17.73
C VAL A 231 -4.98 -8.76 16.93
N LEU A 232 -6.09 -9.08 16.25
CA LEU A 232 -6.19 -10.33 15.48
C LEU A 232 -5.23 -10.39 14.28
N PRO A 233 -5.14 -9.37 13.42
CA PRO A 233 -4.15 -9.35 12.35
C PRO A 233 -2.72 -9.50 12.85
N ILE A 234 -2.34 -8.79 13.90
CA ILE A 234 -0.99 -8.88 14.47
C ILE A 234 -0.73 -10.28 15.05
N TRP A 235 -1.72 -10.88 15.73
CA TRP A 235 -1.61 -12.26 16.21
C TRP A 235 -1.36 -13.25 15.07
N PHE A 236 -2.06 -13.13 13.92
CA PHE A 236 -1.80 -13.97 12.75
C PHE A 236 -0.38 -13.77 12.20
N VAL A 237 0.11 -12.52 12.14
CA VAL A 237 1.48 -12.22 11.68
C VAL A 237 2.51 -12.87 12.61
N LEU A 238 2.28 -12.84 13.92
CA LEU A 238 3.18 -13.47 14.90
C LEU A 238 3.15 -15.00 14.82
N ARG A 239 2.03 -15.61 14.43
CA ARG A 239 1.91 -17.06 14.17
C ARG A 239 2.64 -17.50 12.91
N ILE A 240 2.77 -16.61 11.93
CA ILE A 240 3.60 -16.77 10.73
C ILE A 240 4.92 -16.06 11.05
N PRO A 241 5.93 -16.67 11.66
CA PRO A 241 7.01 -15.98 12.36
C PRO A 241 7.79 -15.02 11.44
N ASN A 242 7.25 -13.84 11.29
CA ASN A 242 7.85 -12.73 10.54
C ASN A 242 7.69 -11.43 11.33
N LEU A 243 8.67 -11.15 12.19
CA LEU A 243 8.65 -9.98 13.05
C LEU A 243 8.74 -8.66 12.26
N SER A 244 9.48 -8.63 11.16
CA SER A 244 9.57 -7.46 10.27
C SER A 244 8.21 -7.04 9.75
N MET A 245 7.42 -8.01 9.32
CA MET A 245 6.07 -7.78 8.83
C MET A 245 5.13 -7.31 9.93
N ALA A 246 5.21 -7.92 11.13
CA ALA A 246 4.41 -7.49 12.28
C ALA A 246 4.67 -6.01 12.60
N VAL A 247 5.94 -5.63 12.67
CA VAL A 247 6.37 -4.24 12.89
C VAL A 247 5.83 -3.32 11.78
N SER A 248 5.97 -3.70 10.51
CA SER A 248 5.51 -2.89 9.38
C SER A 248 4.00 -2.65 9.37
N VAL A 249 3.21 -3.70 9.63
CA VAL A 249 1.75 -3.61 9.68
C VAL A 249 1.29 -2.80 10.88
N GLU A 250 1.88 -3.04 12.06
CA GLU A 250 1.54 -2.31 13.28
C GLU A 250 1.87 -0.83 13.18
N PHE A 251 3.08 -0.47 12.70
CA PHE A 251 3.42 0.93 12.46
C PHE A 251 2.46 1.60 11.47
N THR A 252 2.03 0.88 10.43
CA THR A 252 1.03 1.40 9.50
C THR A 252 -0.30 1.65 10.19
N PHE A 253 -0.78 0.71 11.01
CA PHE A 253 -2.01 0.87 11.77
C PHE A 253 -1.95 2.05 12.73
N LEU A 254 -0.84 2.24 13.41
CA LEU A 254 -0.62 3.37 14.32
C LEU A 254 -0.61 4.71 13.59
N ILE A 255 0.03 4.79 12.43
CA ILE A 255 0.02 5.99 11.61
C ILE A 255 -1.41 6.31 11.17
N LEU A 256 -2.18 5.32 10.70
CA LEU A 256 -3.57 5.52 10.30
C LEU A 256 -4.45 5.96 11.48
N LEU A 257 -4.30 5.31 12.64
CA LEU A 257 -5.02 5.70 13.85
C LEU A 257 -4.60 7.10 14.33
N SER A 258 -3.32 7.45 14.23
CA SER A 258 -2.82 8.80 14.54
C SER A 258 -3.44 9.86 13.63
N ILE A 259 -3.57 9.59 12.34
CA ILE A 259 -4.26 10.48 11.39
C ILE A 259 -5.73 10.64 11.78
N ALA A 260 -6.42 9.54 12.12
CA ALA A 260 -7.82 9.57 12.55
C ALA A 260 -8.02 10.41 13.83
N VAL A 261 -7.15 10.24 14.82
CA VAL A 261 -7.15 11.05 16.06
C VAL A 261 -6.84 12.51 15.77
N TRP A 262 -5.83 12.79 14.95
CA TRP A 262 -5.45 14.16 14.57
C TRP A 262 -6.56 14.90 13.85
N LYS A 263 -7.26 14.22 12.94
CA LYS A 263 -8.43 14.77 12.21
C LYS A 263 -9.68 14.92 13.09
N GLY A 264 -9.65 14.45 14.35
CA GLY A 264 -10.76 14.59 15.28
C GLY A 264 -11.93 13.62 15.00
N TRP A 265 -11.66 12.45 14.46
CA TRP A 265 -12.68 11.40 14.26
C TRP A 265 -13.18 10.77 15.56
N PHE A 266 -12.42 10.99 16.64
CA PHE A 266 -12.75 10.58 18.00
C PHE A 266 -12.80 11.82 18.91
N GLU A 267 -13.77 11.87 19.82
CA GLU A 267 -13.88 12.95 20.83
C GLU A 267 -12.92 12.71 21.99
N VAL A 268 -11.62 12.96 21.73
CA VAL A 268 -10.54 12.77 22.71
C VAL A 268 -9.54 13.92 22.68
N ASN A 269 -8.76 14.04 23.73
CA ASN A 269 -7.64 14.97 23.73
C ASN A 269 -6.53 14.46 22.81
N ARG A 270 -6.43 15.08 21.61
CA ARG A 270 -5.54 14.64 20.51
C ARG A 270 -4.10 14.46 20.97
N LYS A 271 -3.52 15.50 21.64
CA LYS A 271 -2.11 15.46 22.07
C LYS A 271 -1.84 14.36 23.08
N ARG A 272 -2.66 14.25 24.13
CA ARG A 272 -2.49 13.20 25.15
C ARG A 272 -2.63 11.80 24.56
N THR A 273 -3.64 11.60 23.73
CA THR A 273 -3.89 10.30 23.11
C THR A 273 -2.73 9.86 22.20
N LEU A 274 -2.19 10.76 21.37
CA LEU A 274 -1.05 10.46 20.53
C LEU A 274 0.20 10.12 21.36
N ILE A 275 0.48 10.90 22.41
CA ILE A 275 1.64 10.61 23.29
C ILE A 275 1.49 9.23 23.92
N ILE A 276 0.31 8.91 24.47
CA ILE A 276 0.05 7.62 25.10
C ILE A 276 0.21 6.47 24.09
N MET A 277 -0.39 6.60 22.91
CA MET A 277 -0.31 5.58 21.85
C MET A 277 1.14 5.27 21.48
N TRP A 278 1.93 6.30 21.15
CA TRP A 278 3.32 6.12 20.74
C TRP A 278 4.22 5.66 21.89
N SER A 279 3.96 6.12 23.12
CA SER A 279 4.68 5.62 24.30
C SER A 279 4.41 4.13 24.54
N LEU A 280 3.17 3.68 24.41
CA LEU A 280 2.82 2.25 24.60
C LEU A 280 3.50 1.36 23.55
N VAL A 281 3.59 1.82 22.31
CA VAL A 281 4.23 1.06 21.22
C VAL A 281 5.72 0.85 21.44
N ILE A 282 6.39 1.78 22.10
CA ILE A 282 7.81 1.65 22.46
C ILE A 282 7.97 0.85 23.76
N LEU A 283 7.18 1.17 24.76
CA LEU A 283 7.33 0.60 26.11
C LEU A 283 6.86 -0.86 26.20
N LEU A 284 5.74 -1.23 25.53
CA LEU A 284 5.21 -2.59 25.62
C LEU A 284 6.15 -3.66 25.05
N PRO A 285 6.71 -3.53 23.84
CA PRO A 285 7.69 -4.48 23.32
C PRO A 285 8.97 -4.52 24.17
N ALA A 286 9.47 -3.37 24.63
CA ALA A 286 10.65 -3.31 25.49
C ALA A 286 10.43 -4.01 26.83
N ALA A 287 9.30 -3.74 27.49
CA ALA A 287 8.92 -4.40 28.73
C ALA A 287 8.66 -5.91 28.52
N GLY A 288 8.00 -6.27 27.41
CA GLY A 288 7.74 -7.66 27.04
C GLY A 288 9.04 -8.44 26.80
N MET A 289 9.99 -7.84 26.09
CA MET A 289 11.30 -8.47 25.83
C MET A 289 12.11 -8.62 27.13
N ALA A 290 12.12 -7.61 28.00
CA ALA A 290 12.77 -7.67 29.29
C ALA A 290 12.14 -8.77 30.19
N LEU A 291 10.81 -8.89 30.19
CA LEU A 291 10.09 -9.91 30.94
C LEU A 291 10.36 -11.32 30.40
N MET A 292 10.31 -11.51 29.09
CA MET A 292 10.62 -12.79 28.43
C MET A 292 12.05 -13.24 28.71
N ASN A 293 13.02 -12.31 28.68
CA ASN A 293 14.40 -12.60 29.03
C ASN A 293 14.53 -13.03 30.51
N LYS A 294 13.87 -12.29 31.41
CA LYS A 294 13.85 -12.64 32.87
C LYS A 294 13.20 -13.99 33.14
N MET A 295 12.20 -14.38 32.35
CA MET A 295 11.47 -15.66 32.50
C MET A 295 12.15 -16.82 31.75
N GLY A 296 13.29 -16.59 31.05
CA GLY A 296 14.01 -17.64 30.32
C GLY A 296 13.30 -18.10 29.04
N TYR A 297 12.32 -17.36 28.53
CA TYR A 297 11.60 -17.72 27.30
C TYR A 297 12.33 -17.29 26.00
N VAL A 298 13.40 -16.51 26.12
CA VAL A 298 14.23 -16.15 24.94
C VAL A 298 15.05 -17.36 24.56
N ARG A 299 14.81 -17.90 23.37
CA ARG A 299 15.54 -19.08 22.89
C ARG A 299 16.97 -18.68 22.48
N ASP A 300 17.92 -19.62 22.68
CA ASP A 300 19.36 -19.40 22.42
C ASP A 300 19.62 -18.88 20.99
N TYR A 301 18.86 -19.36 19.99
CA TYR A 301 19.01 -18.89 18.62
C TYR A 301 18.61 -17.41 18.41
N GLN A 302 17.66 -16.90 19.23
CA GLN A 302 17.22 -15.50 19.16
C GLN A 302 18.26 -14.59 19.79
N SER A 303 18.81 -15.00 20.93
CA SER A 303 19.90 -14.30 21.58
C SER A 303 21.18 -14.32 20.75
N ALA A 304 21.52 -15.47 20.13
CA ALA A 304 22.64 -15.61 19.21
C ALA A 304 22.48 -14.70 17.98
N ARG A 305 21.28 -14.62 17.39
CA ARG A 305 20.99 -13.76 16.24
C ARG A 305 21.13 -12.27 16.59
N LEU A 306 20.65 -11.86 17.76
CA LEU A 306 20.80 -10.49 18.25
C LEU A 306 22.25 -10.17 18.56
N SER A 307 22.98 -11.10 19.20
CA SER A 307 24.43 -10.97 19.46
C SER A 307 25.24 -10.84 18.17
N ALA A 308 24.98 -11.68 17.17
CA ALA A 308 25.63 -11.61 15.88
C ALA A 308 25.34 -10.29 15.12
N PHE A 309 24.20 -9.69 15.37
CA PHE A 309 23.86 -8.38 14.81
C PHE A 309 24.61 -7.23 15.52
N ILE A 310 24.67 -7.26 16.87
CA ILE A 310 25.31 -6.21 17.68
C ILE A 310 26.84 -6.32 17.60
N HIS A 311 27.38 -7.53 17.61
CA HIS A 311 28.82 -7.84 17.60
C HIS A 311 29.19 -8.71 16.39
N PRO A 312 29.15 -8.17 15.16
CA PRO A 312 29.42 -8.96 13.96
C PRO A 312 30.86 -9.44 13.84
N GLU A 313 31.79 -8.78 14.55
CA GLU A 313 33.24 -9.09 14.54
C GLU A 313 33.61 -10.27 15.43
N GLY A 314 32.77 -10.62 16.40
CA GLY A 314 33.03 -11.68 17.39
C GLY A 314 32.50 -13.07 17.01
N ASN A 315 31.64 -13.18 16.04
CA ASN A 315 31.02 -14.42 15.60
C ASN A 315 31.20 -14.61 14.10
N ASP A 316 32.11 -15.49 13.75
CA ASP A 316 32.30 -16.11 12.43
C ASP A 316 32.10 -15.20 11.20
N ALA A 317 33.14 -15.12 10.40
CA ALA A 317 33.10 -14.57 9.02
C ALA A 317 31.99 -15.17 8.12
N GLY A 318 31.16 -16.08 8.66
CA GLY A 318 30.02 -16.72 8.04
C GLY A 318 28.65 -16.14 8.44
N SER A 319 28.56 -15.12 9.32
CA SER A 319 27.27 -14.51 9.58
C SER A 319 26.82 -13.65 8.39
N LEU A 320 25.57 -13.81 7.95
CA LEU A 320 25.00 -13.04 6.84
C LEU A 320 25.24 -11.51 6.98
N TRP A 321 25.11 -10.99 8.20
CA TRP A 321 25.31 -9.58 8.52
C TRP A 321 26.76 -9.14 8.37
N GLY A 322 27.70 -9.99 8.76
CA GLY A 322 29.13 -9.78 8.54
C GLY A 322 29.48 -9.73 7.07
N THR A 323 28.98 -10.67 6.29
CA THR A 323 29.16 -10.71 4.83
C THR A 323 28.62 -9.44 4.17
N ILE A 324 27.37 -9.03 4.48
CA ILE A 324 26.77 -7.81 3.93
C ILE A 324 27.61 -6.58 4.26
N ARG A 325 28.03 -6.41 5.51
CA ARG A 325 28.86 -5.25 5.92
C ARG A 325 30.23 -5.26 5.26
N ASN A 326 30.86 -6.41 5.13
CA ASN A 326 32.14 -6.56 4.41
C ASN A 326 32.01 -6.16 2.94
N MET A 327 30.96 -6.62 2.26
CA MET A 327 30.69 -6.23 0.88
C MET A 327 30.49 -4.72 0.72
N ILE A 328 29.77 -4.11 1.66
CA ILE A 328 29.52 -2.66 1.61
C ILE A 328 30.80 -1.88 1.93
N SER A 329 31.59 -2.33 2.90
CA SER A 329 32.86 -1.67 3.23
C SER A 329 33.90 -1.73 2.10
N GLY A 330 33.86 -2.78 1.29
CA GLY A 330 34.67 -2.94 0.08
C GLY A 330 34.06 -2.29 -1.18
N ALA A 331 32.88 -1.67 -1.09
CA ALA A 331 32.22 -1.12 -2.26
C ALA A 331 32.90 0.18 -2.77
N HIS A 332 33.05 0.27 -4.07
CA HIS A 332 33.55 1.49 -4.74
C HIS A 332 32.43 2.53 -4.88
N PHE A 333 32.79 3.79 -4.99
CA PHE A 333 31.81 4.86 -5.25
C PHE A 333 31.13 4.68 -6.62
N THR A 334 31.95 4.39 -7.63
CA THR A 334 31.53 3.98 -8.98
C THR A 334 32.46 2.90 -9.48
N GLY A 335 31.97 2.00 -10.30
CA GLY A 335 32.78 0.95 -10.89
C GLY A 335 32.30 -0.44 -10.53
N ARG A 336 33.06 -1.43 -10.94
CA ARG A 336 32.73 -2.84 -10.85
C ARG A 336 33.55 -3.50 -9.74
N GLY A 337 32.89 -4.11 -8.79
CA GLY A 337 33.50 -4.95 -7.76
C GLY A 337 33.53 -6.42 -8.20
N ASP A 338 34.24 -7.23 -7.42
CA ASP A 338 34.29 -8.69 -7.62
C ASP A 338 32.95 -9.34 -7.26
N CYS A 339 32.63 -10.47 -7.94
CA CYS A 339 31.39 -11.19 -7.67
C CYS A 339 31.52 -12.04 -6.41
N GLU A 340 31.00 -11.57 -5.28
CA GLU A 340 30.93 -12.35 -4.05
C GLU A 340 29.66 -13.20 -3.94
N LYS A 341 29.77 -14.37 -3.28
CA LYS A 341 28.66 -15.33 -3.14
C LYS A 341 27.76 -14.93 -1.99
N ILE A 342 26.66 -14.25 -2.28
CA ILE A 342 25.54 -14.03 -1.35
C ILE A 342 24.33 -14.81 -1.80
N GLY A 343 23.73 -15.60 -0.88
CA GLY A 343 22.44 -16.24 -1.14
C GLY A 343 21.31 -15.20 -1.25
N PHE A 344 20.29 -15.48 -2.07
CA PHE A 344 19.10 -14.64 -2.26
C PHE A 344 19.37 -13.22 -2.81
N PHE A 345 20.49 -13.01 -3.52
CA PHE A 345 20.85 -11.71 -4.07
C PHE A 345 19.88 -11.19 -5.15
N ASN A 346 19.10 -12.07 -5.77
CA ASN A 346 18.06 -11.72 -6.75
C ASN A 346 16.73 -11.29 -6.13
N SER A 347 16.54 -11.48 -4.82
CA SER A 347 15.31 -11.12 -4.12
C SER A 347 15.57 -10.20 -2.92
N ASP A 348 16.05 -10.77 -1.83
CA ASP A 348 16.11 -10.08 -0.54
C ASP A 348 17.33 -9.14 -0.46
N TYR A 349 18.47 -9.50 -1.09
CA TYR A 349 19.74 -8.74 -1.00
C TYR A 349 20.21 -8.13 -2.32
N MET A 350 19.30 -7.87 -3.23
CA MET A 350 19.64 -7.30 -4.54
C MET A 350 20.29 -5.91 -4.43
N LEU A 351 19.85 -5.08 -3.47
CA LEU A 351 20.44 -3.76 -3.28
C LEU A 351 21.89 -3.84 -2.76
N THR A 352 22.19 -4.77 -1.85
CA THR A 352 23.56 -5.04 -1.39
C THR A 352 24.45 -5.41 -2.57
N PHE A 353 23.96 -6.27 -3.46
CA PHE A 353 24.68 -6.67 -4.66
C PHE A 353 24.89 -5.49 -5.63
N ILE A 354 23.90 -4.61 -5.79
CA ILE A 354 24.04 -3.38 -6.59
C ILE A 354 25.12 -2.47 -6.01
N ILE A 355 25.14 -2.29 -4.68
CA ILE A 355 26.13 -1.48 -3.98
C ILE A 355 27.54 -2.02 -4.26
N HIS A 356 27.74 -3.31 -4.06
CA HIS A 356 29.04 -3.94 -4.20
C HIS A 356 29.53 -4.00 -5.66
N TYR A 357 28.63 -4.37 -6.58
CA TYR A 357 28.98 -4.67 -7.96
C TYR A 357 29.01 -3.44 -8.88
N TYR A 358 28.04 -2.51 -8.73
CA TYR A 358 27.95 -1.30 -9.57
C TYR A 358 28.34 -0.02 -8.84
N GLY A 359 28.57 -0.11 -7.55
CA GLY A 359 28.96 1.01 -6.71
C GLY A 359 27.81 1.70 -5.99
N ILE A 360 28.19 2.50 -5.02
CA ILE A 360 27.27 3.22 -4.13
C ILE A 360 26.35 4.16 -4.90
N LEU A 361 26.87 4.84 -5.94
CA LEU A 361 26.10 5.79 -6.75
C LEU A 361 24.89 5.14 -7.43
N ALA A 362 25.07 3.93 -7.98
CA ALA A 362 23.98 3.19 -8.62
C ALA A 362 22.88 2.83 -7.61
N ALA A 363 23.25 2.39 -6.42
CA ALA A 363 22.30 2.07 -5.36
C ALA A 363 21.55 3.31 -4.86
N VAL A 364 22.26 4.43 -4.64
CA VAL A 364 21.64 5.72 -4.24
C VAL A 364 20.62 6.18 -5.28
N LEU A 365 20.93 6.05 -6.56
CA LEU A 365 20.00 6.41 -7.64
C LEU A 365 18.72 5.53 -7.61
N VAL A 366 18.87 4.22 -7.41
CA VAL A 366 17.73 3.31 -7.28
C VAL A 366 16.88 3.67 -6.06
N ILE A 367 17.52 3.90 -4.91
CA ILE A 367 16.82 4.31 -3.67
C ILE A 367 16.09 5.64 -3.88
N ALA A 368 16.74 6.62 -4.50
CA ALA A 368 16.16 7.94 -4.74
C ALA A 368 14.94 7.87 -5.66
N VAL A 369 15.01 7.09 -6.75
CA VAL A 369 13.91 6.96 -7.70
C VAL A 369 12.70 6.27 -7.06
N VAL A 370 12.89 5.13 -6.40
CA VAL A 370 11.79 4.41 -5.74
C VAL A 370 11.21 5.26 -4.60
N GLY A 371 12.06 5.86 -3.77
CA GLY A 371 11.66 6.74 -2.66
C GLY A 371 10.86 7.95 -3.16
N ALA A 372 11.33 8.63 -4.21
CA ALA A 372 10.64 9.77 -4.80
C ALA A 372 9.23 9.40 -5.30
N VAL A 373 9.08 8.24 -5.92
CA VAL A 373 7.78 7.76 -6.39
C VAL A 373 6.83 7.48 -5.22
N LEU A 374 7.29 6.82 -4.17
CA LEU A 374 6.47 6.56 -2.98
C LEU A 374 6.07 7.87 -2.26
N ILE A 375 7.01 8.83 -2.13
CA ILE A 375 6.72 10.16 -1.57
C ILE A 375 5.69 10.89 -2.43
N TRP A 376 5.85 10.84 -3.75
CA TRP A 376 4.88 11.45 -4.66
C TRP A 376 3.47 10.86 -4.51
N PHE A 377 3.33 9.51 -4.40
CA PHE A 377 2.05 8.88 -4.11
C PHE A 377 1.50 9.31 -2.75
N LEU A 378 2.34 9.43 -1.72
CA LEU A 378 1.93 9.88 -0.39
C LEU A 378 1.39 11.32 -0.41
N GLN A 379 2.07 12.23 -1.09
CA GLN A 379 1.60 13.60 -1.27
C GLN A 379 0.25 13.63 -2.00
N LYS A 380 0.12 12.84 -3.04
CA LYS A 380 -1.12 12.77 -3.81
C LYS A 380 -2.30 12.22 -3.00
N THR A 381 -2.09 11.19 -2.19
CA THR A 381 -3.14 10.66 -1.31
C THR A 381 -3.53 11.65 -0.22
N GLY A 382 -2.59 12.42 0.30
CA GLY A 382 -2.85 13.47 1.29
C GLY A 382 -3.78 14.58 0.79
N HIS A 383 -3.77 14.87 -0.51
CA HIS A 383 -4.59 15.90 -1.15
C HIS A 383 -5.96 15.39 -1.65
N GLN A 384 -6.34 14.15 -1.33
CA GLN A 384 -7.65 13.62 -1.72
C GLN A 384 -8.79 14.34 -0.99
N LYS A 385 -9.80 14.76 -1.76
CA LYS A 385 -11.00 15.44 -1.22
C LYS A 385 -11.82 14.51 -0.33
N ASN A 386 -11.94 13.25 -0.72
CA ASN A 386 -12.67 12.24 0.04
C ASN A 386 -11.77 11.62 1.12
N GLN A 387 -12.23 11.66 2.37
CA GLN A 387 -11.46 11.18 3.52
C GLN A 387 -11.30 9.66 3.56
N LEU A 388 -12.24 8.88 3.00
CA LEU A 388 -12.08 7.44 2.83
C LEU A 388 -10.91 7.16 1.88
N GLY A 389 -10.91 7.80 0.69
CA GLY A 389 -9.83 7.66 -0.27
C GLY A 389 -8.49 8.11 0.29
N MET A 390 -8.48 9.22 1.04
CA MET A 390 -7.27 9.70 1.70
C MET A 390 -6.69 8.68 2.67
N ILE A 391 -7.47 8.14 3.61
CA ILE A 391 -6.94 7.23 4.63
C ILE A 391 -6.58 5.86 4.07
N MET A 392 -7.38 5.32 3.14
CA MET A 392 -7.06 4.06 2.47
C MET A 392 -5.80 4.18 1.61
N GLY A 393 -5.71 5.25 0.81
CA GLY A 393 -4.54 5.51 -0.01
C GLY A 393 -3.29 5.73 0.81
N THR A 394 -3.38 6.51 1.89
CA THR A 394 -2.26 6.69 2.83
C THR A 394 -1.81 5.36 3.42
N GLY A 395 -2.74 4.48 3.82
CA GLY A 395 -2.41 3.15 4.33
C GLY A 395 -1.63 2.31 3.32
N CYS A 396 -2.10 2.26 2.07
CA CYS A 396 -1.43 1.54 1.01
C CYS A 396 0.00 2.06 0.74
N VAL A 397 0.17 3.39 0.70
CA VAL A 397 1.51 3.97 0.46
C VAL A 397 2.42 3.80 1.66
N VAL A 398 1.92 4.03 2.88
CA VAL A 398 2.72 3.93 4.11
C VAL A 398 3.26 2.53 4.31
N VAL A 399 2.46 1.49 4.10
CA VAL A 399 2.95 0.11 4.24
C VAL A 399 4.02 -0.22 3.21
N LEU A 400 3.87 0.24 1.96
CA LEU A 400 4.90 0.07 0.93
C LEU A 400 6.18 0.86 1.27
N PHE A 401 6.02 2.05 1.83
CA PHE A 401 7.15 2.90 2.23
C PHE A 401 7.93 2.32 3.41
N ILE A 402 7.24 1.78 4.42
CA ILE A 402 7.88 1.10 5.55
C ILE A 402 8.64 -0.14 5.08
N GLN A 403 8.03 -0.93 4.17
CA GLN A 403 8.69 -2.08 3.55
C GLN A 403 9.95 -1.68 2.78
N PHE A 404 9.85 -0.60 2.01
CA PHE A 404 10.98 -0.06 1.27
C PHE A 404 12.12 0.41 2.19
N ILE A 405 11.80 1.17 3.24
CA ILE A 405 12.82 1.59 4.24
C ILE A 405 13.44 0.36 4.91
N GLY A 406 12.61 -0.58 5.36
CA GLY A 406 13.09 -1.83 5.97
C GLY A 406 14.03 -2.59 5.04
N TYR A 407 13.67 -2.70 3.74
CA TYR A 407 14.51 -3.31 2.72
C TYR A 407 15.86 -2.60 2.56
N VAL A 408 15.88 -1.27 2.49
CA VAL A 408 17.12 -0.50 2.38
C VAL A 408 18.02 -0.71 3.60
N VAL A 409 17.46 -0.60 4.81
CA VAL A 409 18.23 -0.74 6.07
C VAL A 409 18.71 -2.18 6.26
N GLU A 410 17.94 -3.19 5.85
CA GLU A 410 18.33 -4.60 5.84
C GLU A 410 19.52 -4.84 4.89
N ASN A 411 19.44 -4.30 3.67
CA ASN A 411 20.51 -4.42 2.67
C ASN A 411 21.77 -3.65 3.03
N LEU A 412 21.70 -2.68 3.93
CA LEU A 412 22.87 -1.99 4.50
C LEU A 412 23.48 -2.74 5.71
N GLY A 413 22.87 -3.88 6.12
CA GLY A 413 23.37 -4.66 7.25
C GLY A 413 23.07 -4.06 8.63
N TYR A 414 22.18 -3.05 8.71
CA TYR A 414 21.82 -2.36 9.97
C TYR A 414 20.45 -2.77 10.54
N PHE A 415 19.83 -3.81 10.01
CA PHE A 415 18.52 -4.27 10.48
C PHE A 415 18.49 -5.79 10.68
N PRO A 416 18.20 -6.28 11.91
CA PRO A 416 18.26 -7.70 12.22
C PRO A 416 17.03 -8.49 11.74
N LEU A 417 16.03 -7.81 11.19
CA LEU A 417 14.79 -8.41 10.74
C LEU A 417 14.81 -8.54 9.22
N SER A 418 14.74 -9.76 8.73
CA SER A 418 14.74 -10.09 7.31
C SER A 418 13.32 -10.20 6.72
N ASN A 419 13.26 -10.33 5.41
CA ASN A 419 12.05 -10.48 4.58
C ASN A 419 11.26 -9.19 4.30
N ASN A 420 11.94 -8.04 4.22
CA ASN A 420 11.38 -6.87 3.59
C ASN A 420 11.52 -6.98 2.07
N TYR A 421 10.67 -6.29 1.34
CA TYR A 421 10.76 -6.27 -0.12
C TYR A 421 10.71 -4.84 -0.66
N CYS A 422 11.37 -4.63 -1.78
CA CYS A 422 11.31 -3.36 -2.51
C CYS A 422 10.33 -3.50 -3.67
N PRO A 423 9.26 -2.70 -3.74
CA PRO A 423 8.42 -2.64 -4.93
C PRO A 423 9.27 -2.40 -6.18
N PHE A 424 8.97 -3.09 -7.27
CA PHE A 424 9.64 -2.98 -8.58
C PHE A 424 11.04 -3.61 -8.70
N LEU A 425 11.73 -3.87 -7.58
CA LEU A 425 13.12 -4.36 -7.60
C LEU A 425 13.24 -5.84 -7.23
N THR A 426 12.55 -6.27 -6.16
CA THR A 426 12.64 -7.64 -5.65
C THR A 426 11.92 -8.65 -6.51
N ALA A 427 12.60 -9.73 -6.86
CA ALA A 427 12.00 -10.89 -7.53
C ALA A 427 11.25 -11.74 -6.51
N GLY A 428 9.93 -11.74 -6.56
CA GLY A 428 9.12 -12.57 -5.67
C GLY A 428 7.65 -12.47 -6.05
N GLY A 429 7.06 -13.54 -6.60
CA GLY A 429 5.71 -13.51 -7.18
C GLY A 429 4.63 -12.98 -6.24
N SER A 430 4.69 -13.35 -4.97
CA SER A 430 3.69 -12.91 -3.97
C SER A 430 3.87 -11.45 -3.53
N GLY A 431 5.11 -10.98 -3.33
CA GLY A 431 5.42 -9.58 -3.01
C GLY A 431 5.04 -8.65 -4.16
N ILE A 432 5.35 -9.05 -5.39
CA ILE A 432 4.95 -8.34 -6.62
C ILE A 432 3.42 -8.20 -6.66
N MET A 433 2.67 -9.30 -6.53
CA MET A 433 1.20 -9.27 -6.61
C MET A 433 0.58 -8.32 -5.59
N ILE A 434 1.02 -8.34 -4.32
CA ILE A 434 0.49 -7.45 -3.29
C ILE A 434 0.82 -5.99 -3.57
N SER A 435 2.05 -5.69 -3.99
CA SER A 435 2.43 -4.33 -4.39
C SER A 435 1.50 -3.80 -5.48
N TYR A 436 1.24 -4.61 -6.52
CA TYR A 436 0.32 -4.22 -7.59
C TYR A 436 -1.13 -4.09 -7.13
N MET A 437 -1.59 -4.93 -6.19
CA MET A 437 -2.92 -4.78 -5.60
C MET A 437 -3.03 -3.44 -4.84
N MET A 438 -2.01 -3.07 -4.06
CA MET A 438 -1.97 -1.77 -3.37
C MET A 438 -1.95 -0.60 -4.36
N PHE A 439 -1.14 -0.68 -5.42
CA PHE A 439 -1.16 0.33 -6.48
C PHE A 439 -2.50 0.35 -7.24
N GLY A 440 -3.15 -0.79 -7.42
CA GLY A 440 -4.49 -0.87 -8.01
C GLY A 440 -5.54 -0.11 -7.20
N ILE A 441 -5.52 -0.25 -5.87
CA ILE A 441 -6.39 0.52 -4.96
C ILE A 441 -6.07 2.01 -5.05
N LEU A 442 -4.78 2.41 -5.07
CA LEU A 442 -4.37 3.80 -5.25
C LEU A 442 -4.87 4.39 -6.57
N LEU A 443 -4.74 3.64 -7.66
CA LEU A 443 -5.24 4.07 -8.98
C LEU A 443 -6.76 4.17 -9.00
N SER A 444 -7.49 3.28 -8.31
CA SER A 444 -8.94 3.35 -8.14
C SER A 444 -9.33 4.64 -7.40
N ILE A 445 -8.69 4.95 -6.28
CA ILE A 445 -8.92 6.19 -5.52
C ILE A 445 -8.72 7.41 -6.43
N TYR A 446 -7.66 7.39 -7.22
CA TYR A 446 -7.36 8.45 -8.17
C TYR A 446 -8.39 8.59 -9.28
N ARG A 447 -8.84 7.46 -9.82
CA ARG A 447 -9.82 7.40 -10.89
C ARG A 447 -11.15 8.03 -10.49
N TYR A 448 -11.59 7.77 -9.27
CA TYR A 448 -12.89 8.22 -8.76
C TYR A 448 -12.83 9.50 -7.92
N GLN A 449 -11.70 10.21 -7.88
CA GLN A 449 -11.51 11.39 -7.02
C GLN A 449 -12.48 12.54 -7.29
N ASN A 450 -12.96 12.70 -8.54
CA ASN A 450 -13.90 13.74 -8.95
C ASN A 450 -15.36 13.26 -9.00
N VAL A 451 -15.60 11.99 -8.75
CA VAL A 451 -16.92 11.36 -8.84
C VAL A 451 -17.55 11.16 -7.45
N LEU A 452 -16.72 10.80 -6.48
CA LEU A 452 -17.18 10.46 -5.14
C LEU A 452 -16.99 11.63 -4.19
N VAL A 453 -18.11 12.20 -3.75
CA VAL A 453 -18.12 13.23 -2.71
C VAL A 453 -18.25 12.59 -1.34
N GLU A 454 -17.69 13.26 -0.34
CA GLU A 454 -17.69 12.82 1.05
C GLU A 454 -19.09 12.50 1.59
N THR A 455 -20.11 13.27 1.18
CA THR A 455 -21.51 13.07 1.60
C THR A 455 -22.10 11.78 1.08
N GLU A 456 -21.86 11.43 -0.18
CA GLU A 456 -22.35 10.21 -0.80
C GLU A 456 -21.66 8.98 -0.19
N VAL A 457 -20.35 9.04 0.01
CA VAL A 457 -19.61 7.93 0.62
C VAL A 457 -20.06 7.68 2.05
N LYS A 458 -20.38 8.74 2.82
CA LYS A 458 -20.97 8.58 4.16
C LYS A 458 -22.29 7.86 4.11
N LYS A 459 -23.19 8.26 3.20
CA LYS A 459 -24.51 7.65 3.02
C LYS A 459 -24.39 6.16 2.64
N GLU A 460 -23.48 5.81 1.73
CA GLU A 460 -23.24 4.42 1.32
C GLU A 460 -22.70 3.54 2.45
N ILE A 461 -21.87 4.09 3.34
CA ILE A 461 -21.26 3.36 4.47
C ILE A 461 -22.17 3.38 5.71
N GLY A 462 -23.23 4.16 5.71
CA GLY A 462 -24.18 4.27 6.83
C GLY A 462 -23.62 5.07 8.01
N ILE A 463 -22.92 6.18 7.72
CA ILE A 463 -22.28 7.07 8.70
C ILE A 463 -23.02 8.40 8.75
#